data_388c07b68c192d678346fb1c24fe3f72
#
_entry.id   388c07b68c192d678346fb1c24fe3f72
#
_cell.length_a   1.000
_cell.length_b   1.000
_cell.length_c   1.000
_cell.angle_alpha   90.00
_cell.angle_beta   90.00
_cell.angle_gamma   90.00
#
_symmetry.space_group_name_H-M   'P 1'
#
loop_
_entity.id
_entity.type
_entity.pdbx_description
1 polymer ?
#
loop_
_entity_poly.entity_id
_entity_poly.type
_entity_poly.pdbx_seq_one_letter_code
_entity_poly.pdbx_strand_id
1 'polypeptide(L)'
;STLSSSSAASDVYKRQHWDRTAKFLATQFLDYEPGIHYSQFQMQSGTTGINTIRIYSPEKQSNDQDPDGVFIRRWVPELESLGAEHIHAPWKLSGTDQKRYGVVLDNHYPAPIVDHQEAAKEARTRIGLIKKSNSAKEEKKTILKKHGSRKGRDKPRKTDDQTDLFEQ
;
A
#
# COMPACT_ATOMS: atom_id res chain seq x y z
N SER A 1 -4.09 -5.28 -12.11
CA SER A 1 -4.17 -4.04 -11.28
C SER A 1 -3.60 -4.19 -9.87
N THR A 2 -3.59 -5.40 -9.29
CA THR A 2 -3.05 -5.66 -7.94
C THR A 2 -1.53 -5.47 -7.84
N LEU A 3 -0.78 -5.85 -8.86
CA LEU A 3 0.68 -5.66 -8.91
C LEU A 3 1.09 -4.19 -8.86
N SER A 4 0.36 -3.31 -9.54
CA SER A 4 0.61 -1.87 -9.52
C SER A 4 0.44 -1.27 -8.12
N SER A 5 -0.57 -1.72 -7.37
CA SER A 5 -0.82 -1.23 -6.00
C SER A 5 0.26 -1.66 -5.02
N SER A 6 0.73 -2.91 -5.10
CA SER A 6 1.81 -3.43 -4.24
C SER A 6 3.13 -2.72 -4.53
N SER A 7 3.44 -2.48 -5.80
CA SER A 7 4.64 -1.76 -6.21
C SER A 7 4.63 -0.30 -5.77
N ALA A 8 3.48 0.38 -5.87
CA ALA A 8 3.32 1.74 -5.38
C ALA A 8 3.46 1.84 -3.85
N ALA A 9 2.96 0.84 -3.10
CA ALA A 9 3.18 0.77 -1.66
C ALA A 9 4.66 0.67 -1.30
N SER A 10 5.43 -0.09 -2.05
CA SER A 10 6.88 -0.24 -1.85
C SER A 10 7.64 1.08 -1.89
N ASP A 11 7.21 2.03 -2.74
CA ASP A 11 7.83 3.36 -2.82
C ASP A 11 7.64 4.18 -1.55
N VAL A 12 6.46 4.12 -0.96
CA VAL A 12 6.17 4.80 0.30
C VAL A 12 7.11 4.30 1.39
N TYR A 13 7.33 3.00 1.47
CA TYR A 13 8.21 2.40 2.47
C TYR A 13 9.69 2.74 2.26
N LYS A 14 10.14 2.74 1.00
CA LYS A 14 11.53 3.03 0.65
C LYS A 14 11.83 4.52 0.55
N ARG A 15 10.85 5.41 0.77
CA ARG A 15 10.98 6.88 0.67
C ARG A 15 11.52 7.33 -0.69
N GLN A 16 11.20 6.59 -1.76
CA GLN A 16 11.58 6.93 -3.12
C GLN A 16 10.62 7.93 -3.72
N HIS A 17 11.06 8.67 -4.72
CA HIS A 17 10.18 9.54 -5.48
C HIS A 17 9.27 8.69 -6.37
N TRP A 18 7.96 8.78 -6.18
CA TRP A 18 6.96 7.94 -6.85
C TRP A 18 7.09 7.91 -8.38
N ASP A 19 7.46 9.04 -9.00
CA ASP A 19 7.60 9.18 -10.46
C ASP A 19 8.70 8.27 -11.03
N ARG A 20 9.81 8.10 -10.32
CA ARG A 20 10.93 7.26 -10.78
C ARG A 20 10.52 5.80 -10.86
N THR A 21 9.89 5.31 -9.82
CA THR A 21 9.43 3.92 -9.78
C THR A 21 8.24 3.70 -10.72
N ALA A 22 7.32 4.66 -10.83
CA ALA A 22 6.23 4.59 -11.79
C ALA A 22 6.76 4.47 -13.23
N LYS A 23 7.74 5.28 -13.62
CA LYS A 23 8.37 5.19 -14.95
C LYS A 23 9.09 3.87 -15.17
N PHE A 24 9.84 3.39 -14.19
CA PHE A 24 10.52 2.09 -14.30
C PHE A 24 9.51 0.97 -14.49
N LEU A 25 8.49 0.88 -13.66
CA LEU A 25 7.50 -0.18 -13.73
C LEU A 25 6.63 -0.10 -14.99
N ALA A 26 6.42 1.10 -15.55
CA ALA A 26 5.75 1.27 -16.84
C ALA A 26 6.46 0.52 -17.98
N THR A 27 7.77 0.31 -17.87
CA THR A 27 8.55 -0.46 -18.85
C THR A 27 8.53 -1.97 -18.61
N GLN A 28 8.04 -2.42 -17.46
CA GLN A 28 8.05 -3.84 -17.06
C GLN A 28 6.69 -4.52 -17.21
N PHE A 29 5.59 -3.75 -17.18
CA PHE A 29 4.24 -4.32 -17.27
C PHE A 29 3.84 -4.56 -18.71
N LEU A 30 3.36 -5.79 -18.98
CA LEU A 30 2.84 -6.16 -20.30
C LEU A 30 1.47 -5.52 -20.57
N ASP A 31 0.69 -5.29 -19.53
CA ASP A 31 -0.65 -4.69 -19.56
C ASP A 31 -0.63 -3.22 -19.09
N TYR A 32 0.40 -2.49 -19.47
CA TYR A 32 0.57 -1.10 -19.09
C TYR A 32 -0.55 -0.20 -19.58
N GLU A 33 -1.30 0.39 -18.66
CA GLU A 33 -2.35 1.38 -18.90
C GLU A 33 -2.00 2.69 -18.14
N PRO A 34 -1.60 3.75 -18.85
CA PRO A 34 -1.12 4.98 -18.23
C PRO A 34 -2.10 5.61 -17.25
N GLY A 35 -3.38 5.63 -17.60
CA GLY A 35 -4.45 6.23 -16.78
C GLY A 35 -4.61 5.54 -15.43
N ILE A 36 -4.49 4.23 -15.40
CA ILE A 36 -4.54 3.42 -14.18
C ILE A 36 -3.22 3.48 -13.44
N HIS A 37 -2.13 3.26 -14.14
CA HIS A 37 -0.78 3.14 -13.57
C HIS A 37 -0.38 4.39 -12.80
N TYR A 38 -0.32 5.54 -13.45
CA TYR A 38 0.10 6.78 -12.79
C TYR A 38 -0.88 7.25 -11.72
N SER A 39 -2.18 7.06 -11.92
CA SER A 39 -3.17 7.43 -10.89
C SER A 39 -3.02 6.63 -9.61
N GLN A 40 -2.66 5.33 -9.69
CA GLN A 40 -2.38 4.50 -8.53
C GLN A 40 -1.13 4.97 -7.77
N PHE A 41 -0.04 5.27 -8.47
CA PHE A 41 1.17 5.80 -7.85
C PHE A 41 0.93 7.16 -7.17
N GLN A 42 0.25 8.07 -7.83
CA GLN A 42 -0.10 9.37 -7.27
C GLN A 42 -1.00 9.26 -6.03
N MET A 43 -1.98 8.36 -6.06
CA MET A 43 -2.86 8.11 -4.92
C MET A 43 -2.09 7.55 -3.73
N GLN A 44 -1.19 6.59 -3.95
CA GLN A 44 -0.36 5.97 -2.91
C GLN A 44 0.65 6.96 -2.33
N SER A 45 1.26 7.80 -3.16
CA SER A 45 2.22 8.82 -2.73
C SER A 45 1.56 10.01 -2.02
N GLY A 46 0.23 10.12 -2.07
CA GLY A 46 -0.51 11.22 -1.47
C GLY A 46 -0.39 12.55 -2.21
N THR A 47 0.09 12.53 -3.46
CA THR A 47 0.21 13.75 -4.30
C THR A 47 -1.11 14.20 -4.91
N THR A 48 -2.14 13.36 -4.88
CA THR A 48 -3.50 13.77 -5.24
C THR A 48 -4.14 14.51 -4.07
N GLY A 49 -4.36 15.81 -4.21
CA GLY A 49 -4.88 16.67 -3.14
C GLY A 49 -6.29 16.32 -2.63
N ILE A 50 -7.00 15.42 -3.30
CA ILE A 50 -8.42 15.10 -3.07
C ILE A 50 -8.57 13.78 -2.30
N ASN A 51 -7.71 12.80 -2.54
CA ASN A 51 -7.86 11.46 -2.01
C ASN A 51 -7.15 11.24 -0.67
N THR A 52 -7.72 10.35 0.14
CA THR A 52 -7.05 9.83 1.34
C THR A 52 -5.90 8.94 0.90
N ILE A 53 -4.76 9.06 1.58
CA ILE A 53 -3.61 8.21 1.34
C ILE A 53 -3.96 6.77 1.68
N ARG A 54 -3.74 5.88 0.74
CA ARG A 54 -3.92 4.44 0.91
C ARG A 54 -2.55 3.79 0.89
N ILE A 55 -2.07 3.38 2.04
CA ILE A 55 -0.84 2.58 2.15
C ILE A 55 -1.27 1.13 2.35
N TYR A 56 -1.02 0.30 1.35
CA TYR A 56 -1.32 -1.12 1.42
C TYR A 56 -0.21 -1.86 2.16
N SER A 57 -0.58 -2.86 2.95
CA SER A 57 0.37 -3.80 3.54
C SER A 57 0.70 -4.89 2.52
N PRO A 58 1.97 -5.08 2.13
CA PRO A 58 2.35 -6.17 1.23
C PRO A 58 1.99 -7.54 1.78
N GLU A 59 2.22 -7.77 3.08
CA GLU A 59 1.87 -9.01 3.76
C GLU A 59 0.36 -9.28 3.70
N LYS A 60 -0.47 -8.27 4.01
CA LYS A 60 -1.93 -8.42 3.92
C LYS A 60 -2.37 -8.71 2.49
N GLN A 61 -1.82 -8.01 1.50
CA GLN A 61 -2.17 -8.23 0.10
C GLN A 61 -1.75 -9.62 -0.39
N SER A 62 -0.58 -10.10 0.03
CA SER A 62 -0.12 -11.44 -0.26
C SER A 62 -1.09 -12.49 0.28
N ASN A 63 -1.48 -12.37 1.54
CA ASN A 63 -2.47 -13.27 2.16
C ASN A 63 -3.85 -13.20 1.48
N ASP A 64 -4.33 -11.99 1.15
CA ASP A 64 -5.65 -11.81 0.54
C ASP A 64 -5.75 -12.35 -0.90
N GLN A 65 -4.62 -12.36 -1.65
CA GLN A 65 -4.59 -12.74 -3.06
C GLN A 65 -4.08 -14.16 -3.33
N ASP A 66 -3.26 -14.70 -2.44
CA ASP A 66 -2.63 -16.01 -2.55
C ASP A 66 -2.61 -16.71 -1.18
N PRO A 67 -3.77 -16.95 -0.53
CA PRO A 67 -3.83 -17.43 0.86
C PRO A 67 -3.07 -18.74 1.07
N ASP A 68 -3.05 -19.60 0.08
CA ASP A 68 -2.33 -20.87 0.15
C ASP A 68 -0.86 -20.80 -0.30
N GLY A 69 -0.38 -19.63 -0.75
CA GLY A 69 0.99 -19.43 -1.21
C GLY A 69 1.34 -20.18 -2.51
N VAL A 70 0.36 -20.48 -3.34
CA VAL A 70 0.57 -21.21 -4.61
C VAL A 70 1.40 -20.40 -5.59
N PHE A 71 1.06 -19.12 -5.74
CA PHE A 71 1.80 -18.20 -6.60
C PHE A 71 3.23 -18.00 -6.09
N ILE A 72 3.39 -17.81 -4.77
CA ILE A 72 4.71 -17.61 -4.17
C ILE A 72 5.59 -18.83 -4.42
N ARG A 73 5.13 -20.04 -4.14
CA ARG A 73 5.91 -21.28 -4.37
C ARG A 73 6.33 -21.45 -5.82
N ARG A 74 5.44 -21.06 -6.75
CA ARG A 74 5.74 -21.16 -8.19
C ARG A 74 6.86 -20.20 -8.63
N TRP A 75 6.91 -19.00 -8.07
CA TRP A 75 7.80 -17.96 -8.55
C TRP A 75 8.97 -17.63 -7.61
N VAL A 76 8.93 -18.16 -6.38
CA VAL A 76 9.98 -18.00 -5.36
C VAL A 76 10.29 -19.39 -4.80
N PRO A 77 10.99 -20.24 -5.56
CA PRO A 77 11.24 -21.63 -5.18
C PRO A 77 11.99 -21.77 -3.85
N GLU A 78 12.74 -20.74 -3.43
CA GLU A 78 13.42 -20.71 -2.14
C GLU A 78 12.46 -20.81 -0.94
N LEU A 79 11.19 -20.46 -1.15
CA LEU A 79 10.15 -20.51 -0.11
C LEU A 79 9.21 -21.73 -0.26
N GLU A 80 9.47 -22.65 -1.19
CA GLU A 80 8.59 -23.79 -1.50
C GLU A 80 8.31 -24.68 -0.28
N SER A 81 9.29 -24.83 0.60
CA SER A 81 9.18 -25.66 1.81
C SER A 81 8.29 -25.05 2.91
N LEU A 82 7.91 -23.76 2.80
CA LEU A 82 7.11 -23.12 3.82
C LEU A 82 5.63 -23.42 3.71
N GLY A 83 4.97 -23.64 4.86
CA GLY A 83 3.51 -23.67 4.95
C GLY A 83 2.88 -22.30 4.72
N ALA A 84 1.56 -22.30 4.45
CA ALA A 84 0.80 -21.07 4.19
C ALA A 84 0.92 -20.04 5.33
N GLU A 85 1.07 -20.50 6.56
CA GLU A 85 1.23 -19.66 7.75
C GLU A 85 2.53 -18.86 7.80
N HIS A 86 3.55 -19.27 7.04
CA HIS A 86 4.88 -18.65 7.09
C HIS A 86 5.32 -18.04 5.76
N ILE A 87 4.79 -18.52 4.65
CA ILE A 87 5.25 -18.17 3.30
C ILE A 87 5.07 -16.67 2.98
N HIS A 88 4.09 -16.02 3.59
CA HIS A 88 3.81 -14.58 3.40
C HIS A 88 4.69 -13.65 4.22
N ALA A 89 5.37 -14.19 5.24
CA ALA A 89 6.25 -13.43 6.13
C ALA A 89 7.43 -14.28 6.62
N PRO A 90 8.28 -14.80 5.72
CA PRO A 90 9.37 -15.72 6.08
C PRO A 90 10.38 -15.10 7.07
N TRP A 91 10.48 -13.78 7.13
CA TRP A 91 11.32 -13.07 8.08
C TRP A 91 10.85 -13.15 9.54
N LYS A 92 9.64 -13.63 9.78
CA LYS A 92 9.10 -13.86 11.13
C LYS A 92 9.47 -15.22 11.71
N LEU A 93 10.07 -16.10 10.88
CA LEU A 93 10.52 -17.41 11.32
C LEU A 93 11.57 -17.33 12.43
N SER A 94 11.40 -18.14 13.45
CA SER A 94 12.46 -18.35 14.46
C SER A 94 13.72 -18.97 13.81
N GLY A 95 14.89 -18.77 14.43
CA GLY A 95 16.13 -19.39 13.93
C GLY A 95 16.05 -20.93 13.85
N THR A 96 15.24 -21.55 14.72
CA THR A 96 14.98 -23.00 14.70
C THR A 96 14.13 -23.38 13.50
N ASP A 97 13.08 -22.63 13.20
CA ASP A 97 12.20 -22.89 12.07
C ASP A 97 12.89 -22.61 10.74
N GLN A 98 13.72 -21.55 10.66
CA GLN A 98 14.56 -21.30 9.49
C GLN A 98 15.41 -22.52 9.12
N LYS A 99 16.05 -23.14 10.11
CA LYS A 99 16.84 -24.37 9.91
C LYS A 99 15.96 -25.56 9.54
N ARG A 100 14.79 -25.70 10.17
CA ARG A 100 13.85 -26.81 9.93
C ARG A 100 13.31 -26.78 8.50
N TYR A 101 12.97 -25.60 7.98
CA TYR A 101 12.43 -25.41 6.64
C TYR A 101 13.53 -25.22 5.58
N GLY A 102 14.79 -25.07 5.98
CA GLY A 102 15.89 -24.80 5.06
C GLY A 102 15.88 -23.38 4.47
N VAL A 103 15.13 -22.47 5.08
CA VAL A 103 15.01 -21.06 4.64
C VAL A 103 15.72 -20.16 5.64
N VAL A 104 17.02 -19.98 5.44
CA VAL A 104 17.85 -19.11 6.29
C VAL A 104 17.91 -17.73 5.67
N LEU A 105 17.49 -16.71 6.44
CA LEU A 105 17.53 -15.31 5.99
C LEU A 105 18.97 -14.88 5.72
N ASP A 106 19.12 -14.02 4.72
CA ASP A 106 20.39 -13.50 4.17
C ASP A 106 21.31 -14.56 3.53
N ASN A 107 20.89 -15.83 3.53
CA ASN A 107 21.60 -16.90 2.84
C ASN A 107 20.76 -17.49 1.69
N HIS A 108 19.56 -17.99 1.99
CA HIS A 108 18.65 -18.59 1.01
C HIS A 108 17.58 -17.60 0.54
N TYR A 109 17.16 -16.70 1.44
CA TYR A 109 16.17 -15.67 1.16
C TYR A 109 16.59 -14.37 1.84
N PRO A 110 16.51 -13.21 1.18
CA PRO A 110 16.96 -11.94 1.76
C PRO A 110 16.10 -11.50 2.95
N ALA A 111 16.74 -10.94 3.97
CA ALA A 111 16.03 -10.29 5.05
C ALA A 111 15.30 -9.02 4.54
N PRO A 112 14.23 -8.58 5.21
CA PRO A 112 13.55 -7.34 4.88
C PRO A 112 14.50 -6.14 4.95
N ILE A 113 14.55 -5.35 3.88
CA ILE A 113 15.35 -4.12 3.83
C ILE A 113 14.74 -3.04 4.73
N VAL A 114 13.42 -3.08 4.94
CA VAL A 114 12.66 -2.07 5.68
C VAL A 114 11.55 -2.75 6.47
N ASP A 115 11.37 -2.35 7.72
CA ASP A 115 10.14 -2.66 8.45
C ASP A 115 8.98 -1.85 7.86
N HIS A 116 8.06 -2.55 7.18
CA HIS A 116 6.95 -1.91 6.49
C HIS A 116 5.94 -1.26 7.44
N GLN A 117 5.80 -1.74 8.69
CA GLN A 117 4.86 -1.19 9.66
C GLN A 117 5.38 0.16 10.19
N GLU A 118 6.65 0.21 10.56
CA GLU A 118 7.31 1.44 10.99
C GLU A 118 7.35 2.47 9.85
N ALA A 119 7.77 2.06 8.66
CA ALA A 119 7.83 2.94 7.50
C ALA A 119 6.45 3.49 7.12
N ALA A 120 5.38 2.69 7.19
CA ALA A 120 4.02 3.14 6.95
C ALA A 120 3.54 4.14 8.02
N LYS A 121 3.86 3.90 9.29
CA LYS A 121 3.56 4.81 10.41
C LYS A 121 4.26 6.15 10.21
N GLU A 122 5.54 6.13 9.89
CA GLU A 122 6.32 7.33 9.64
C GLU A 122 5.79 8.12 8.43
N ALA A 123 5.51 7.43 7.31
CA ALA A 123 4.93 8.05 6.13
C ALA A 123 3.60 8.75 6.43
N ARG A 124 2.68 8.09 7.17
CA ARG A 124 1.42 8.70 7.60
C ARG A 124 1.64 9.95 8.45
N THR A 125 2.58 9.91 9.37
CA THR A 125 2.92 11.04 10.26
C THR A 125 3.44 12.21 9.43
N ARG A 126 4.42 11.99 8.57
CA ARG A 126 5.02 13.05 7.72
C ARG A 126 3.99 13.68 6.79
N ILE A 127 3.20 12.86 6.10
CA ILE A 127 2.15 13.38 5.22
C ILE A 127 1.07 14.10 6.01
N GLY A 128 0.75 13.62 7.22
CA GLY A 128 -0.16 14.30 8.14
C GLY A 128 0.32 15.70 8.52
N LEU A 129 1.61 15.87 8.80
CA LEU A 129 2.22 17.16 9.09
C LEU A 129 2.16 18.09 7.88
N ILE A 130 2.52 17.60 6.69
CA ILE A 130 2.44 18.39 5.44
C ILE A 130 1.01 18.86 5.19
N LYS A 131 0.01 17.96 5.29
CA LYS A 131 -1.41 18.30 5.10
C LYS A 131 -1.95 19.32 6.09
N LYS A 132 -1.37 19.40 7.28
CA LYS A 132 -1.75 20.38 8.31
C LYS A 132 -1.10 21.76 8.08
N SER A 133 -0.08 21.86 7.24
CA SER A 133 0.59 23.12 6.95
C SER A 133 -0.36 24.14 6.31
N ASN A 134 -0.11 25.42 6.52
CA ASN A 134 -0.94 26.49 5.95
C ASN A 134 -0.83 26.52 4.43
N SER A 135 0.37 26.32 3.89
CA SER A 135 0.61 26.23 2.45
C SER A 135 -0.24 25.13 1.80
N ALA A 136 -0.22 23.90 2.35
CA ALA A 136 -1.02 22.80 1.82
C ALA A 136 -2.54 23.05 1.91
N LYS A 137 -2.99 23.77 2.94
CA LYS A 137 -4.41 24.15 3.08
C LYS A 137 -4.85 25.15 2.02
N GLU A 138 -4.01 26.14 1.72
CA GLU A 138 -4.28 27.14 0.68
C GLU A 138 -4.27 26.52 -0.71
N GLU A 139 -3.26 25.70 -0.98
CA GLU A 139 -3.17 24.96 -2.25
C GLU A 139 -4.37 24.05 -2.46
N LYS A 140 -4.80 23.33 -1.42
CA LYS A 140 -6.00 22.50 -1.45
C LYS A 140 -7.26 23.33 -1.77
N LYS A 141 -7.41 24.53 -1.21
CA LYS A 141 -8.54 25.43 -1.52
C LYS A 141 -8.53 25.81 -3.00
N THR A 142 -7.36 26.14 -3.53
CA THR A 142 -7.18 26.49 -4.95
C THR A 142 -7.51 25.34 -5.88
N ILE A 143 -7.01 24.15 -5.57
CA ILE A 143 -7.30 22.92 -6.34
C ILE A 143 -8.80 22.59 -6.31
N LEU A 144 -9.43 22.65 -5.14
CA LEU A 144 -10.87 22.39 -5.00
C LEU A 144 -11.71 23.43 -5.74
N LYS A 145 -11.30 24.71 -5.76
CA LYS A 145 -11.96 25.76 -6.53
C LYS A 145 -11.88 25.51 -8.03
N LYS A 146 -10.73 24.99 -8.50
CA LYS A 146 -10.45 24.79 -9.92
C LYS A 146 -11.01 23.46 -10.44
N HIS A 147 -10.93 22.40 -9.68
CA HIS A 147 -11.22 21.03 -10.11
C HIS A 147 -12.29 20.29 -9.28
N GLY A 148 -12.75 20.88 -8.18
CA GLY A 148 -13.77 20.28 -7.34
C GLY A 148 -15.14 20.29 -8.02
N SER A 149 -15.89 19.19 -7.89
CA SER A 149 -17.27 19.13 -8.34
C SER A 149 -18.12 20.16 -7.62
N ARG A 150 -18.89 20.96 -8.35
CA ARG A 150 -19.83 21.96 -7.79
C ARG A 150 -21.10 21.34 -7.20
N LYS A 151 -21.33 20.03 -7.43
CA LYS A 151 -22.48 19.30 -6.89
C LYS A 151 -22.23 18.89 -5.43
N GLY A 152 -22.92 19.53 -4.49
CA GLY A 152 -23.08 18.95 -3.15
C GLY A 152 -22.65 19.81 -1.95
N ARG A 153 -22.54 21.15 -2.08
CA ARG A 153 -22.21 21.99 -0.91
C ARG A 153 -23.40 22.42 -0.06
N ASP A 154 -24.64 22.18 -0.50
CA ASP A 154 -25.86 22.66 0.17
C ASP A 154 -26.79 21.56 0.67
N LYS A 155 -26.30 20.35 0.97
CA LYS A 155 -27.09 19.39 1.74
C LYS A 155 -26.63 19.45 3.20
N PRO A 156 -27.49 19.92 4.14
CA PRO A 156 -27.21 19.75 5.56
C PRO A 156 -26.99 18.25 5.81
N ARG A 157 -25.95 17.91 6.57
CA ARG A 157 -25.74 16.56 7.08
C ARG A 157 -27.02 16.17 7.82
N LYS A 158 -27.79 15.27 7.25
CA LYS A 158 -28.78 14.52 8.03
C LYS A 158 -27.98 13.77 9.09
N THR A 159 -28.15 14.12 10.33
CA THR A 159 -27.84 13.28 11.46
C THR A 159 -28.80 12.10 11.33
N ASP A 160 -28.35 10.99 10.80
CA ASP A 160 -29.07 9.72 10.92
C ASP A 160 -29.01 9.34 12.39
N ASP A 161 -30.15 9.55 13.04
CA ASP A 161 -30.53 8.97 14.30
C ASP A 161 -30.71 7.45 14.05
N GLN A 162 -29.58 6.72 14.11
CA GLN A 162 -29.55 5.27 14.12
C GLN A 162 -29.47 4.77 15.57
N THR A 163 -30.45 5.16 16.36
CA THR A 163 -30.88 4.42 17.56
C THR A 163 -32.28 3.92 17.26
N ASP A 164 -32.44 2.63 17.01
CA ASP A 164 -33.58 1.75 17.17
C ASP A 164 -33.69 0.70 16.06
N LEU A 165 -32.86 -0.32 16.12
CA LEU A 165 -33.09 -1.57 15.35
C LEU A 165 -32.46 -2.82 15.99
N PHE A 166 -32.27 -2.86 17.32
CA PHE A 166 -31.98 -4.11 18.04
C PHE A 166 -32.75 -4.19 19.38
N GLU A 167 -34.08 -4.13 19.31
CA GLU A 167 -34.94 -4.69 20.30
C GLU A 167 -36.18 -5.28 19.59
N GLN A 168 -36.10 -6.56 19.23
CA GLN A 168 -37.17 -7.56 19.31
C GLN A 168 -36.56 -8.95 19.01
#